data_b2e9d4fbc293fa4a270ce184c8c50d6b
#
_entry.id   b2e9d4fbc293fa4a270ce184c8c50d6b
#
_cell.length_a   1.000
_cell.length_b   1.000
_cell.length_c   1.000
_cell.angle_alpha   90.00
_cell.angle_beta   90.00
_cell.angle_gamma   90.00
#
_symmetry.space_group_name_H-M   'P 1'
#
loop_
_entity.id
_entity.type
_entity.pdbx_description
1 polymer ?
#
loop_
_entity_poly.entity_id
_entity_poly.type
_entity_poly.pdbx_seq_one_letter_code
_entity_poly.pdbx_strand_id
1 'polypeptide(L)'
;VIEQLGWRLPDHIVAPLASGSLFTKIRKGFDEFIKVGLVEEKPVRFSGAQAEGCSPIAQAFAEGRDFITPVKPHTIAKSIAIGNPADGPYAIDIANRTGGSIAAVSDAEIIEGIKLLAETEGVFTETAGGTTIAVLKKLVEQGKIDPSETTVAYITGNGLKTTEAIASSIGEPFVIEAQLDSFNSAWERAQSLHRATWETVG
;
A
#
# COMPACT_ATOMS: atom_id res chain seq x y z
N VAL A 1 2.07 15.63 5.96
CA VAL A 1 0.63 15.26 6.03
C VAL A 1 -0.16 16.33 6.79
N ILE A 2 0.06 16.53 8.08
CA ILE A 2 -0.75 17.44 8.92
C ILE A 2 -0.77 18.87 8.35
N GLU A 3 0.37 19.46 8.00
CA GLU A 3 0.47 20.78 7.36
C GLU A 3 -0.33 20.83 6.04
N GLN A 4 -0.19 19.81 5.19
CA GLN A 4 -0.89 19.70 3.90
C GLN A 4 -2.40 19.55 4.07
N LEU A 5 -2.86 19.00 5.19
CA LEU A 5 -4.27 18.93 5.55
C LEU A 5 -4.81 20.23 6.20
N GLY A 6 -4.02 21.31 6.23
CA GLY A 6 -4.40 22.57 6.86
C GLY A 6 -4.37 22.49 8.39
N TRP A 7 -3.32 21.88 8.94
CA TRP A 7 -3.11 21.69 10.39
C TRP A 7 -4.24 20.92 11.07
N ARG A 8 -4.68 19.85 10.42
CA ARG A 8 -5.70 18.95 10.94
C ARG A 8 -5.22 17.50 10.89
N LEU A 9 -5.73 16.68 11.82
CA LEU A 9 -5.54 15.24 11.78
C LEU A 9 -6.49 14.62 10.73
N PRO A 10 -6.06 13.57 10.01
CA PRO A 10 -6.99 12.76 9.21
C PRO A 10 -7.90 11.91 10.10
N ASP A 11 -8.90 11.27 9.51
CA ASP A 11 -9.77 10.33 10.22
C ASP A 11 -9.15 8.92 10.25
N HIS A 12 -8.43 8.55 9.20
CA HIS A 12 -7.85 7.23 9.07
C HIS A 12 -6.45 7.28 8.42
N ILE A 13 -5.57 6.45 8.91
CA ILE A 13 -4.22 6.20 8.34
C ILE A 13 -4.15 4.76 7.87
N VAL A 14 -3.67 4.53 6.65
CA VAL A 14 -3.27 3.22 6.15
C VAL A 14 -1.79 3.27 5.79
N ALA A 15 -0.96 2.45 6.43
CA ALA A 15 0.49 2.47 6.24
C ALA A 15 1.09 1.06 6.14
N PRO A 16 2.18 0.89 5.39
CA PRO A 16 2.86 -0.40 5.28
C PRO A 16 3.54 -0.76 6.61
N LEU A 17 3.48 -2.04 6.97
CA LEU A 17 4.11 -2.60 8.15
C LEU A 17 5.26 -3.53 7.76
N ALA A 18 6.48 -3.10 8.05
CA ALA A 18 7.68 -3.95 8.05
C ALA A 18 8.01 -4.37 9.49
N SER A 19 8.89 -3.61 10.17
CA SER A 19 9.19 -3.79 11.60
C SER A 19 8.09 -3.24 12.53
N GLY A 20 7.19 -2.38 12.04
CA GLY A 20 6.24 -1.59 12.81
C GLY A 20 6.73 -0.17 13.12
N SER A 21 8.01 0.13 12.91
CA SER A 21 8.63 1.39 13.32
C SER A 21 7.99 2.63 12.67
N LEU A 22 7.80 2.61 11.34
CA LEU A 22 7.14 3.71 10.62
C LEU A 22 5.75 3.99 11.23
N PHE A 23 4.95 2.96 11.39
CA PHE A 23 3.59 3.04 11.88
C PHE A 23 3.52 3.65 13.30
N THR A 24 4.35 3.16 14.21
CA THR A 24 4.43 3.66 15.59
C THR A 24 4.93 5.10 15.65
N LYS A 25 5.87 5.50 14.77
CA LYS A 25 6.41 6.86 14.73
C LYS A 25 5.46 7.87 14.08
N ILE A 26 4.63 7.45 13.12
CA ILE A 26 3.53 8.30 12.62
C ILE A 26 2.59 8.63 13.78
N ARG A 27 2.15 7.63 14.54
CA ARG A 27 1.30 7.86 15.72
C ARG A 27 1.96 8.76 16.72
N LYS A 28 3.21 8.49 17.08
CA LYS A 28 3.97 9.34 18.01
C LYS A 28 4.05 10.78 17.51
N GLY A 29 4.32 11.01 16.22
CA GLY A 29 4.36 12.35 15.65
C GLY A 29 3.03 13.09 15.80
N PHE A 30 1.90 12.41 15.63
CA PHE A 30 0.57 13.02 15.85
C PHE A 30 0.38 13.40 17.32
N ASP A 31 0.74 12.52 18.25
CA ASP A 31 0.66 12.78 19.68
C ASP A 31 1.55 13.98 20.08
N GLU A 32 2.73 14.12 19.47
CA GLU A 32 3.62 15.26 19.70
C GLU A 32 3.02 16.58 19.17
N PHE A 33 2.41 16.59 17.97
CA PHE A 33 1.74 17.78 17.44
C PHE A 33 0.55 18.22 18.31
N ILE A 34 -0.23 17.26 18.82
CA ILE A 34 -1.30 17.55 19.78
C ILE A 34 -0.73 18.14 21.06
N LYS A 35 0.30 17.49 21.63
CA LYS A 35 0.91 17.90 22.92
C LYS A 35 1.49 19.31 22.90
N VAL A 36 2.05 19.74 21.74
CA VAL A 36 2.58 21.10 21.60
C VAL A 36 1.52 22.12 21.12
N GLY A 37 0.26 21.71 20.99
CA GLY A 37 -0.85 22.58 20.63
C GLY A 37 -0.90 23.03 19.17
N LEU A 38 -0.23 22.32 18.26
CA LEU A 38 -0.23 22.64 16.84
C LEU A 38 -1.48 22.13 16.09
N VAL A 39 -2.13 21.12 16.63
CA VAL A 39 -3.37 20.55 16.10
C VAL A 39 -4.32 20.19 17.24
N GLU A 40 -5.62 20.27 16.96
CA GLU A 40 -6.65 19.79 17.87
C GLU A 40 -6.65 18.26 17.93
N GLU A 41 -6.87 17.73 19.14
CA GLU A 41 -7.01 16.28 19.33
C GLU A 41 -8.34 15.80 18.74
N LYS A 42 -8.25 14.73 17.95
CA LYS A 42 -9.43 13.96 17.52
C LYS A 42 -9.07 12.49 17.36
N PRO A 43 -10.05 11.57 17.37
CA PRO A 43 -9.81 10.17 17.07
C PRO A 43 -9.24 9.99 15.66
N VAL A 44 -8.16 9.23 15.54
CA VAL A 44 -7.56 8.82 14.26
C VAL A 44 -7.38 7.32 14.29
N ARG A 45 -7.98 6.60 13.34
CA ARG A 45 -7.80 5.17 13.19
C ARG A 45 -6.49 4.88 12.47
N PHE A 46 -5.78 3.84 12.93
CA PHE A 46 -4.50 3.42 12.35
C PHE A 46 -4.62 1.99 11.84
N SER A 47 -4.53 1.82 10.52
CA SER A 47 -4.55 0.50 9.87
C SER A 47 -3.20 0.19 9.21
N GLY A 48 -2.76 -1.05 9.40
CA GLY A 48 -1.49 -1.56 8.92
C GLY A 48 -1.64 -2.53 7.76
N ALA A 49 -0.70 -2.47 6.82
CA ALA A 49 -0.69 -3.30 5.61
C ALA A 49 0.54 -4.20 5.56
N GLN A 50 0.33 -5.52 5.40
CA GLN A 50 1.39 -6.52 5.20
C GLN A 50 1.13 -7.36 3.95
N ALA A 51 2.20 -7.99 3.43
CA ALA A 51 2.09 -9.02 2.41
C ALA A 51 1.82 -10.39 3.08
N GLU A 52 0.91 -11.20 2.56
CA GLU A 52 0.57 -12.53 3.11
C GLU A 52 1.80 -13.42 3.28
N GLY A 53 2.72 -13.40 2.33
CA GLY A 53 3.97 -14.16 2.41
C GLY A 53 4.95 -13.68 3.51
N CYS A 54 4.63 -12.58 4.20
CA CYS A 54 5.35 -12.11 5.39
C CYS A 54 4.45 -11.22 6.25
N SER A 55 3.51 -11.81 7.00
CA SER A 55 2.46 -11.09 7.72
C SER A 55 2.37 -11.41 9.22
N PRO A 56 3.51 -11.48 9.97
CA PRO A 56 3.47 -11.92 11.37
C PRO A 56 2.66 -10.99 12.28
N ILE A 57 2.61 -9.67 11.96
CA ILE A 57 1.82 -8.70 12.73
C ILE A 57 0.33 -8.88 12.43
N ALA A 58 -0.04 -9.04 11.14
CA ALA A 58 -1.44 -9.25 10.76
C ALA A 58 -2.00 -10.57 11.31
N GLN A 59 -1.19 -11.63 11.34
CA GLN A 59 -1.56 -12.91 11.95
C GLN A 59 -1.81 -12.75 13.45
N ALA A 60 -0.87 -12.13 14.17
CA ALA A 60 -1.01 -11.91 15.62
C ALA A 60 -2.24 -11.04 15.92
N PHE A 61 -2.48 -9.98 15.15
CA PHE A 61 -3.66 -9.12 15.30
C PHE A 61 -4.97 -9.88 15.08
N ALA A 62 -5.06 -10.69 14.01
CA ALA A 62 -6.25 -11.49 13.70
C ALA A 62 -6.56 -12.55 14.78
N GLU A 63 -5.53 -13.09 15.43
CA GLU A 63 -5.65 -14.06 16.50
C GLU A 63 -5.81 -13.42 17.90
N GLY A 64 -5.85 -12.09 17.99
CA GLY A 64 -5.96 -11.35 19.26
C GLY A 64 -4.73 -11.48 20.16
N ARG A 65 -3.56 -11.78 19.57
CA ARG A 65 -2.30 -11.90 20.31
C ARG A 65 -1.58 -10.55 20.38
N ASP A 66 -0.88 -10.31 21.47
CA ASP A 66 -0.01 -9.14 21.70
C ASP A 66 1.49 -9.44 21.49
N PHE A 67 1.83 -10.64 21.06
CA PHE A 67 3.18 -11.09 20.75
C PHE A 67 3.29 -11.63 19.33
N ILE A 68 4.50 -11.55 18.77
CA ILE A 68 4.79 -11.99 17.41
C ILE A 68 5.36 -13.39 17.38
N THR A 69 4.83 -14.25 16.52
CA THR A 69 5.49 -15.50 16.13
C THR A 69 6.29 -15.22 14.84
N PRO A 70 7.62 -15.37 14.87
CA PRO A 70 8.44 -15.13 13.70
C PRO A 70 8.07 -16.02 12.51
N VAL A 71 8.13 -15.47 11.29
CA VAL A 71 7.88 -16.18 10.04
C VAL A 71 9.07 -16.05 9.09
N LYS A 72 9.23 -17.02 8.18
CA LYS A 72 10.20 -16.90 7.08
C LYS A 72 9.56 -16.15 5.92
N PRO A 73 10.09 -14.99 5.51
CA PRO A 73 9.51 -14.21 4.43
C PRO A 73 9.52 -14.92 3.08
N HIS A 74 8.41 -14.84 2.35
CA HIS A 74 8.26 -15.31 0.97
C HIS A 74 7.26 -14.41 0.23
N THR A 75 7.71 -13.27 -0.30
CA THR A 75 6.87 -12.28 -1.00
C THR A 75 7.71 -11.43 -1.95
N ILE A 76 7.08 -10.83 -2.94
CA ILE A 76 7.67 -9.79 -3.80
C ILE A 76 7.90 -8.46 -3.06
N ALA A 77 7.17 -8.21 -1.97
CA ALA A 77 7.27 -6.97 -1.19
C ALA A 77 8.50 -6.99 -0.25
N LYS A 78 9.69 -7.07 -0.82
CA LYS A 78 10.96 -7.28 -0.10
C LYS A 78 11.28 -6.20 0.92
N SER A 79 10.92 -4.94 0.65
CA SER A 79 11.21 -3.80 1.55
C SER A 79 10.42 -3.87 2.86
N ILE A 80 9.31 -4.61 2.91
CA ILE A 80 8.50 -4.83 4.11
C ILE A 80 8.54 -6.27 4.62
N ALA A 81 9.37 -7.12 4.05
CA ALA A 81 9.47 -8.54 4.38
C ALA A 81 10.32 -8.79 5.64
N ILE A 82 9.85 -8.33 6.78
CA ILE A 82 10.50 -8.53 8.09
C ILE A 82 9.75 -9.60 8.88
N GLY A 83 10.31 -10.81 8.92
CA GLY A 83 9.69 -11.97 9.55
C GLY A 83 9.68 -11.95 11.09
N ASN A 84 10.51 -11.13 11.73
CA ASN A 84 10.53 -10.93 13.18
C ASN A 84 10.52 -9.43 13.50
N PRO A 85 9.37 -8.76 13.41
CA PRO A 85 9.24 -7.31 13.57
C PRO A 85 9.34 -6.88 15.03
N ALA A 86 10.36 -6.07 15.36
CA ALA A 86 10.64 -5.63 16.72
C ALA A 86 9.52 -4.74 17.31
N ASP A 87 8.90 -3.88 16.48
CA ASP A 87 7.84 -2.98 16.90
C ASP A 87 6.42 -3.54 16.64
N GLY A 88 6.34 -4.83 16.29
CA GLY A 88 5.07 -5.51 15.99
C GLY A 88 4.03 -5.40 17.11
N PRO A 89 4.37 -5.72 18.38
CA PRO A 89 3.44 -5.59 19.52
C PRO A 89 2.91 -4.17 19.68
N TYR A 90 3.74 -3.15 19.49
CA TYR A 90 3.32 -1.75 19.58
C TYR A 90 2.38 -1.36 18.43
N ALA A 91 2.59 -1.90 17.22
CA ALA A 91 1.70 -1.67 16.10
C ALA A 91 0.32 -2.30 16.35
N ILE A 92 0.26 -3.50 16.92
CA ILE A 92 -0.97 -4.18 17.33
C ILE A 92 -1.72 -3.35 18.38
N ASP A 93 -1.02 -2.86 19.41
CA ASP A 93 -1.60 -2.02 20.46
C ASP A 93 -2.21 -0.73 19.88
N ILE A 94 -1.49 -0.05 18.97
CA ILE A 94 -2.00 1.16 18.31
C ILE A 94 -3.27 0.84 17.49
N ALA A 95 -3.25 -0.20 16.66
CA ALA A 95 -4.42 -0.57 15.86
C ALA A 95 -5.63 -0.87 16.75
N ASN A 96 -5.45 -1.66 17.81
CA ASN A 96 -6.51 -1.99 18.77
C ASN A 96 -7.08 -0.75 19.46
N ARG A 97 -6.22 0.10 20.03
CA ARG A 97 -6.68 1.29 20.76
C ARG A 97 -7.33 2.35 19.89
N THR A 98 -6.99 2.39 18.60
CA THR A 98 -7.53 3.38 17.67
C THR A 98 -8.74 2.87 16.87
N GLY A 99 -9.14 1.61 17.03
CA GLY A 99 -10.19 0.99 16.24
C GLY A 99 -9.80 0.80 14.77
N GLY A 100 -8.50 0.72 14.47
CA GLY A 100 -7.99 0.38 13.16
C GLY A 100 -7.95 -1.12 12.89
N SER A 101 -7.28 -1.49 11.82
CA SER A 101 -7.14 -2.90 11.38
C SER A 101 -5.71 -3.19 10.95
N ILE A 102 -5.27 -4.44 11.06
CA ILE A 102 -4.04 -4.88 10.40
C ILE A 102 -4.42 -6.03 9.47
N ALA A 103 -4.16 -5.85 8.19
CA ALA A 103 -4.54 -6.82 7.16
C ALA A 103 -3.35 -7.20 6.29
N ALA A 104 -3.45 -8.40 5.69
CA ALA A 104 -2.50 -8.88 4.71
C ALA A 104 -3.18 -9.09 3.36
N VAL A 105 -2.37 -8.99 2.29
CA VAL A 105 -2.77 -9.16 0.89
C VAL A 105 -1.76 -10.02 0.15
N SER A 106 -2.21 -10.76 -0.84
CA SER A 106 -1.37 -11.61 -1.68
C SER A 106 -0.46 -10.80 -2.60
N ASP A 107 0.59 -11.42 -3.13
CA ASP A 107 1.48 -10.79 -4.12
C ASP A 107 0.74 -10.35 -5.39
N ALA A 108 -0.32 -11.07 -5.79
CA ALA A 108 -1.18 -10.68 -6.90
C ALA A 108 -1.98 -9.39 -6.58
N GLU A 109 -2.58 -9.29 -5.40
CA GLU A 109 -3.28 -8.08 -4.95
C GLU A 109 -2.32 -6.89 -4.83
N ILE A 110 -1.05 -7.11 -4.45
CA ILE A 110 -0.02 -6.07 -4.42
C ILE A 110 0.22 -5.49 -5.82
N ILE A 111 0.36 -6.35 -6.83
CA ILE A 111 0.52 -5.93 -8.23
C ILE A 111 -0.70 -5.12 -8.69
N GLU A 112 -1.90 -5.59 -8.41
CA GLU A 112 -3.13 -4.85 -8.74
C GLU A 112 -3.23 -3.52 -7.98
N GLY A 113 -2.76 -3.45 -6.74
CA GLY A 113 -2.66 -2.20 -5.98
C GLY A 113 -1.69 -1.19 -6.60
N ILE A 114 -0.56 -1.63 -7.16
CA ILE A 114 0.38 -0.76 -7.90
C ILE A 114 -0.29 -0.21 -9.16
N LYS A 115 -0.96 -1.07 -9.93
CA LYS A 115 -1.68 -0.67 -11.16
C LYS A 115 -2.80 0.32 -10.84
N LEU A 116 -3.64 -0.02 -9.86
CA LEU A 116 -4.75 0.84 -9.45
C LEU A 116 -4.28 2.25 -9.11
N LEU A 117 -3.22 2.39 -8.31
CA LEU A 117 -2.67 3.71 -7.96
C LEU A 117 -2.12 4.45 -9.18
N ALA A 118 -1.45 3.75 -10.09
CA ALA A 118 -0.93 4.35 -11.31
C ALA A 118 -2.05 4.80 -12.26
N GLU A 119 -3.12 4.04 -12.40
CA GLU A 119 -4.25 4.32 -13.28
C GLU A 119 -5.15 5.44 -12.75
N THR A 120 -5.35 5.51 -11.42
CA THR A 120 -6.27 6.50 -10.82
C THR A 120 -5.59 7.80 -10.44
N GLU A 121 -4.33 7.76 -9.98
CA GLU A 121 -3.63 8.91 -9.42
C GLU A 121 -2.36 9.28 -10.20
N GLY A 122 -1.97 8.51 -11.22
CA GLY A 122 -0.72 8.71 -11.96
C GLY A 122 0.54 8.48 -11.12
N VAL A 123 0.44 7.73 -10.02
CA VAL A 123 1.55 7.48 -9.08
C VAL A 123 2.06 6.06 -9.24
N PHE A 124 3.29 5.90 -9.75
CA PHE A 124 3.96 4.61 -9.81
C PHE A 124 4.72 4.33 -8.52
N THR A 125 4.25 3.36 -7.75
CA THR A 125 4.79 3.00 -6.44
C THR A 125 5.52 1.65 -6.44
N GLU A 126 6.44 1.45 -5.49
CA GLU A 126 7.03 0.14 -5.18
C GLU A 126 6.01 -0.81 -4.53
N THR A 127 6.38 -2.07 -4.36
CA THR A 127 5.54 -3.12 -3.76
C THR A 127 4.99 -2.79 -2.37
N ALA A 128 5.72 -2.02 -1.54
CA ALA A 128 5.21 -1.57 -0.24
C ALA A 128 4.00 -0.62 -0.37
N GLY A 129 4.04 0.30 -1.34
CA GLY A 129 2.90 1.16 -1.65
C GLY A 129 1.75 0.37 -2.27
N GLY A 130 2.04 -0.59 -3.17
CA GLY A 130 1.04 -1.53 -3.69
C GLY A 130 0.32 -2.31 -2.58
N THR A 131 1.07 -2.79 -1.58
CA THR A 131 0.51 -3.44 -0.39
C THR A 131 -0.42 -2.50 0.38
N THR A 132 -0.02 -1.24 0.55
CA THR A 132 -0.86 -0.22 1.23
C THR A 132 -2.16 0.01 0.49
N ILE A 133 -2.13 0.17 -0.84
CA ILE A 133 -3.32 0.40 -1.66
C ILE A 133 -4.22 -0.84 -1.70
N ALA A 134 -3.66 -2.04 -1.83
CA ALA A 134 -4.44 -3.27 -1.82
C ALA A 134 -5.17 -3.47 -0.48
N VAL A 135 -4.51 -3.18 0.65
CA VAL A 135 -5.16 -3.21 1.97
C VAL A 135 -6.20 -2.09 2.12
N LEU A 136 -5.93 -0.87 1.65
CA LEU A 136 -6.91 0.20 1.62
C LEU A 136 -8.18 -0.24 0.88
N LYS A 137 -8.04 -0.76 -0.35
CA LYS A 137 -9.15 -1.30 -1.14
C LYS A 137 -9.92 -2.37 -0.36
N LYS A 138 -9.23 -3.35 0.22
CA LYS A 138 -9.81 -4.42 1.04
C LYS A 138 -10.63 -3.87 2.23
N LEU A 139 -10.12 -2.85 2.91
CA LEU A 139 -10.82 -2.22 4.05
C LEU A 139 -12.05 -1.43 3.60
N VAL A 140 -12.01 -0.76 2.45
CA VAL A 140 -13.18 -0.09 1.85
C VAL A 140 -14.25 -1.11 1.47
N GLU A 141 -13.89 -2.19 0.78
CA GLU A 141 -14.80 -3.27 0.40
C GLU A 141 -15.46 -3.96 1.61
N GLN A 142 -14.75 -4.00 2.75
CA GLN A 142 -15.28 -4.52 4.02
C GLN A 142 -16.13 -3.50 4.80
N GLY A 143 -16.34 -2.30 4.28
CA GLY A 143 -17.07 -1.23 4.96
C GLY A 143 -16.38 -0.69 6.22
N LYS A 144 -15.05 -0.90 6.35
CA LYS A 144 -14.27 -0.42 7.50
C LYS A 144 -13.75 1.02 7.32
N ILE A 145 -13.88 1.57 6.14
CA ILE A 145 -13.54 2.96 5.81
C ILE A 145 -14.80 3.60 5.22
N ASP A 146 -15.25 4.69 5.85
CA ASP A 146 -16.38 5.47 5.36
C ASP A 146 -15.91 6.40 4.22
N PRO A 147 -16.64 6.50 3.09
CA PRO A 147 -16.29 7.41 1.99
C PRO A 147 -16.21 8.89 2.39
N SER A 148 -16.87 9.30 3.47
CA SER A 148 -16.82 10.67 3.99
C SER A 148 -15.57 10.99 4.80
N GLU A 149 -14.77 9.98 5.17
CA GLU A 149 -13.55 10.13 5.97
C GLU A 149 -12.37 10.62 5.16
N THR A 150 -11.58 11.50 5.77
CA THR A 150 -10.25 11.84 5.25
C THR A 150 -9.28 10.71 5.58
N THR A 151 -9.06 9.82 4.62
CA THR A 151 -8.09 8.71 4.74
C THR A 151 -6.77 9.08 4.09
N VAL A 152 -5.66 8.84 4.79
CA VAL A 152 -4.30 9.02 4.26
C VAL A 152 -3.63 7.67 4.08
N ALA A 153 -3.34 7.31 2.82
CA ALA A 153 -2.51 6.16 2.47
C ALA A 153 -1.03 6.58 2.36
N TYR A 154 -0.15 5.91 3.09
CA TYR A 154 1.28 6.21 3.04
C TYR A 154 1.97 5.45 1.91
N ILE A 155 2.32 6.18 0.85
CA ILE A 155 3.07 5.66 -0.29
C ILE A 155 4.55 5.98 -0.08
N THR A 156 5.34 5.00 0.33
CA THR A 156 6.67 5.20 0.89
C THR A 156 7.83 5.09 -0.09
N GLY A 157 7.59 4.58 -1.30
CA GLY A 157 8.66 4.42 -2.28
C GLY A 157 8.18 4.46 -3.72
N ASN A 158 9.11 4.88 -4.60
CA ASN A 158 8.89 4.95 -6.03
C ASN A 158 8.99 3.58 -6.69
N GLY A 159 8.17 3.30 -7.70
CA GLY A 159 8.08 2.02 -8.41
C GLY A 159 9.35 1.61 -9.15
N LEU A 160 10.21 2.56 -9.51
CA LEU A 160 11.50 2.26 -10.14
C LEU A 160 12.46 1.45 -9.25
N LYS A 161 12.15 1.30 -7.96
CA LYS A 161 12.91 0.43 -7.04
C LYS A 161 12.61 -1.05 -7.20
N THR A 162 11.46 -1.40 -7.76
CA THR A 162 10.94 -2.79 -7.85
C THR A 162 10.27 -3.06 -9.20
N THR A 163 10.85 -2.59 -10.29
CA THR A 163 10.29 -2.74 -11.64
C THR A 163 10.08 -4.19 -12.04
N GLU A 164 10.93 -5.10 -11.55
CA GLU A 164 10.83 -6.53 -11.77
C GLU A 164 9.53 -7.14 -11.23
N ALA A 165 8.96 -6.55 -10.20
CA ALA A 165 7.73 -7.05 -9.57
C ALA A 165 6.50 -6.87 -10.47
N ILE A 166 6.50 -5.87 -11.36
CA ILE A 166 5.36 -5.53 -12.22
C ILE A 166 5.62 -5.82 -13.70
N ALA A 167 6.88 -6.02 -14.10
CA ALA A 167 7.27 -6.14 -15.51
C ALA A 167 6.45 -7.15 -16.30
N SER A 168 6.17 -8.33 -15.73
CA SER A 168 5.37 -9.37 -16.37
C SER A 168 3.88 -9.05 -16.48
N SER A 169 3.39 -8.03 -15.77
CA SER A 169 1.97 -7.69 -15.68
C SER A 169 1.56 -6.46 -16.50
N ILE A 170 2.52 -5.73 -17.06
CA ILE A 170 2.28 -4.52 -17.88
C ILE A 170 2.50 -4.76 -19.38
N GLY A 171 2.75 -6.01 -19.79
CA GLY A 171 3.06 -6.39 -21.17
C GLY A 171 4.53 -6.20 -21.55
N GLU A 172 4.95 -6.85 -22.62
CA GLU A 172 6.30 -6.72 -23.14
C GLU A 172 6.46 -5.47 -24.01
N PRO A 173 7.58 -4.74 -23.92
CA PRO A 173 7.86 -3.61 -24.79
C PRO A 173 8.05 -4.10 -26.24
N PHE A 174 7.56 -3.33 -27.20
CA PHE A 174 7.85 -3.57 -28.61
C PHE A 174 9.32 -3.21 -28.90
N VAL A 175 10.09 -4.20 -29.31
CA VAL A 175 11.45 -3.95 -29.81
C VAL A 175 11.35 -3.53 -31.27
N ILE A 176 11.92 -2.37 -31.61
CA ILE A 176 11.92 -1.80 -32.96
C ILE A 176 13.35 -1.43 -33.37
N GLU A 177 13.57 -1.46 -34.68
CA GLU A 177 14.78 -0.87 -35.27
C GLU A 177 14.63 0.67 -35.28
N ALA A 178 15.75 1.39 -35.30
CA ALA A 178 15.77 2.85 -35.34
C ALA A 178 15.35 3.41 -36.73
N GLN A 179 14.16 2.98 -37.20
CA GLN A 179 13.58 3.32 -38.51
C GLN A 179 12.09 3.57 -38.36
N LEU A 180 11.60 4.57 -39.14
CA LEU A 180 10.19 5.00 -39.05
C LEU A 180 9.20 3.86 -39.41
N ASP A 181 9.52 3.06 -40.41
CA ASP A 181 8.66 1.93 -40.83
C ASP A 181 8.54 0.85 -39.74
N SER A 182 9.62 0.60 -39.00
CA SER A 182 9.61 -0.32 -37.86
C SER A 182 8.74 0.23 -36.72
N PHE A 183 8.81 1.52 -36.44
CA PHE A 183 7.92 2.20 -35.47
C PHE A 183 6.46 2.13 -35.91
N ASN A 184 6.15 2.49 -37.14
CA ASN A 184 4.77 2.48 -37.67
C ASN A 184 4.15 1.10 -37.57
N SER A 185 4.89 0.05 -37.94
CA SER A 185 4.42 -1.34 -37.89
C SER A 185 4.19 -1.80 -36.44
N ALA A 186 5.04 -1.38 -35.48
CA ALA A 186 4.85 -1.66 -34.06
C ALA A 186 3.66 -0.90 -33.48
N TRP A 187 3.47 0.36 -33.89
CA TRP A 187 2.34 1.20 -33.49
C TRP A 187 0.99 0.62 -33.93
N GLU A 188 0.86 0.17 -35.18
CA GLU A 188 -0.35 -0.47 -35.70
C GLU A 188 -0.70 -1.74 -34.91
N ARG A 189 0.32 -2.56 -34.58
CA ARG A 189 0.15 -3.75 -33.73
C ARG A 189 -0.32 -3.38 -32.32
N ALA A 190 0.27 -2.36 -31.71
CA ALA A 190 -0.11 -1.88 -30.38
C ALA A 190 -1.58 -1.40 -30.36
N GLN A 191 -1.99 -0.64 -31.39
CA GLN A 191 -3.38 -0.17 -31.51
C GLN A 191 -4.37 -1.34 -31.68
N SER A 192 -4.02 -2.37 -32.45
CA SER A 192 -4.89 -3.54 -32.65
C SER A 192 -5.10 -4.33 -31.35
N LEU A 193 -4.05 -4.49 -30.55
CA LEU A 193 -4.13 -5.14 -29.24
C LEU A 193 -4.99 -4.33 -28.26
N HIS A 194 -4.87 -3.02 -28.28
CA HIS A 194 -5.64 -2.14 -27.41
C HIS A 194 -7.14 -2.15 -27.74
N ARG A 195 -7.53 -2.20 -29.01
CA ARG A 195 -8.94 -2.32 -29.44
C ARG A 195 -9.54 -3.66 -29.02
N ALA A 196 -8.79 -4.76 -29.13
CA ALA A 196 -9.26 -6.09 -28.74
C ALA A 196 -9.56 -6.19 -27.21
N THR A 197 -8.82 -5.45 -26.37
CA THR A 197 -9.06 -5.41 -24.92
C THR A 197 -10.34 -4.64 -24.54
N TRP A 198 -10.74 -3.62 -25.29
CA TRP A 198 -11.98 -2.87 -25.03
C TRP A 198 -13.24 -3.61 -25.48
N GLU A 199 -13.17 -4.42 -26.54
CA GLU A 199 -14.29 -5.21 -27.04
C GLU A 199 -14.63 -6.43 -26.16
N THR A 200 -13.72 -6.83 -25.27
CA THR A 200 -13.93 -7.96 -24.33
C THR A 200 -14.45 -7.54 -22.95
N VAL A 201 -14.58 -6.25 -22.67
CA VAL A 201 -15.01 -5.69 -21.38
C VAL A 201 -16.38 -4.97 -21.47
N GLY A 202 -17.01 -4.98 -22.67
CA GLY A 202 -18.34 -4.41 -22.95
C GLY A 202 -19.51 -5.38 -22.78
#